data_39ef2fac76687c46d9f93c48098c25fc
#
_entry.id   39ef2fac76687c46d9f93c48098c25fc
#
_cell.length_a   1.000
_cell.length_b   1.000
_cell.length_c   1.000
_cell.angle_alpha   90.00
_cell.angle_beta   90.00
_cell.angle_gamma   90.00
#
_symmetry.space_group_name_H-M   'P 1'
#
loop_
_entity.id
_entity.type
_entity.pdbx_description
1 polymer ?
#
loop_
_entity_poly.entity_id
_entity_poly.type
_entity_poly.pdbx_seq_one_letter_code
_entity_poly.pdbx_strand_id
1 'polypeptide(L)'
;MITSEQVTLAYQLLLGRDPEGPEIVNNLCQTVHSVAALRESFMRSAEFRQRMGEILDKQQNVQLRHPFHLPHIPVEAEISDEMLRKMFDRIKHEWTYLGETEPYWSTITQPQYHRDQFEEHRKQFYDSGKYVVDIFMAAMRRNNVNPNLIQTVLEVGCGVGRVTDFLAKSFPKVIATDISKPHISVAKAHVELQNSKNVEFVHWDDPRALYQLPSVDAILSVITLQHNPPPVMVWILKNLLACLNPGGVAYVQIPTYRNGYLFEAERYLQTAQPNTLEMHFLPQHEVFRIIADSDCTCLEIREDGMVGDESQMLSNTFLIQRNP
;
A
#
# COMPACT_ATOMS: atom_id res chain seq x y z
N MET A 1 50.63 -22.43 -3.02
CA MET A 1 49.78 -23.55 -2.55
C MET A 1 48.54 -22.95 -1.89
N ILE A 2 47.38 -23.50 -2.14
CA ILE A 2 46.16 -23.07 -1.48
C ILE A 2 46.07 -23.64 -0.08
N THR A 3 45.37 -22.96 0.82
CA THR A 3 45.20 -23.38 2.24
C THR A 3 43.85 -24.04 2.46
N SER A 4 43.71 -24.83 3.52
CA SER A 4 42.45 -25.46 3.92
C SER A 4 41.34 -24.41 4.14
N GLU A 5 41.70 -23.24 4.68
CA GLU A 5 40.80 -22.14 4.91
C GLU A 5 40.25 -21.56 3.58
N GLN A 6 41.12 -21.43 2.56
CA GLN A 6 40.69 -20.98 1.23
C GLN A 6 39.78 -21.98 0.54
N VAL A 7 39.99 -23.28 0.73
CA VAL A 7 39.11 -24.32 0.21
C VAL A 7 37.74 -24.26 0.90
N THR A 8 37.72 -24.18 2.22
CA THR A 8 36.47 -24.09 3.00
C THR A 8 35.67 -22.85 2.59
N LEU A 9 36.35 -21.69 2.47
CA LEU A 9 35.72 -20.47 2.04
C LEU A 9 35.14 -20.57 0.61
N ALA A 10 35.82 -21.27 -0.30
CA ALA A 10 35.31 -21.52 -1.64
C ALA A 10 34.01 -22.35 -1.63
N TYR A 11 33.92 -23.40 -0.80
CA TYR A 11 32.70 -24.17 -0.59
C TYR A 11 31.54 -23.28 -0.09
N GLN A 12 31.80 -22.48 0.94
CA GLN A 12 30.80 -21.58 1.54
C GLN A 12 30.32 -20.52 0.55
N LEU A 13 31.24 -19.84 -0.16
CA LEU A 13 30.89 -18.74 -1.07
C LEU A 13 30.29 -19.22 -2.40
N LEU A 14 30.78 -20.33 -2.96
CA LEU A 14 30.37 -20.77 -4.29
C LEU A 14 29.27 -21.84 -4.24
N LEU A 15 29.26 -22.68 -3.20
CA LEU A 15 28.26 -23.74 -3.03
C LEU A 15 27.33 -23.54 -1.84
N GLY A 16 27.57 -22.51 -0.97
CA GLY A 16 26.75 -22.14 0.19
C GLY A 16 26.63 -23.27 1.23
N ARG A 17 27.64 -24.11 1.36
CA ARG A 17 27.73 -25.19 2.33
C ARG A 17 29.19 -25.45 2.73
N ASP A 18 29.40 -26.22 3.78
CA ASP A 18 30.73 -26.67 4.18
C ASP A 18 31.20 -27.87 3.32
N PRO A 19 32.52 -28.10 3.23
CA PRO A 19 33.06 -29.32 2.62
C PRO A 19 32.55 -30.58 3.33
N GLU A 20 32.44 -31.69 2.62
CA GLU A 20 31.95 -32.96 3.15
C GLU A 20 32.86 -33.56 4.23
N GLY A 21 34.14 -33.19 4.22
CA GLY A 21 35.10 -33.64 5.22
C GLY A 21 36.53 -33.18 4.97
N PRO A 22 37.43 -33.37 5.94
CA PRO A 22 38.83 -32.93 5.87
C PRO A 22 39.61 -33.61 4.75
N GLU A 23 39.22 -34.80 4.31
CA GLU A 23 39.89 -35.54 3.22
C GLU A 23 39.75 -34.81 1.88
N ILE A 24 38.54 -34.26 1.60
CA ILE A 24 38.28 -33.50 0.36
C ILE A 24 39.07 -32.20 0.37
N VAL A 25 39.13 -31.51 1.52
CA VAL A 25 39.91 -30.29 1.69
C VAL A 25 41.39 -30.55 1.44
N ASN A 26 41.95 -31.62 2.03
CA ASN A 26 43.35 -32.00 1.86
C ASN A 26 43.67 -32.38 0.41
N ASN A 27 42.79 -33.11 -0.26
CA ASN A 27 42.98 -33.47 -1.66
C ASN A 27 43.01 -32.21 -2.55
N LEU A 28 42.09 -31.25 -2.36
CA LEU A 28 42.10 -30.01 -3.13
C LEU A 28 43.36 -29.16 -2.85
N CYS A 29 43.85 -29.12 -1.60
CA CYS A 29 45.10 -28.44 -1.27
C CYS A 29 46.32 -29.05 -1.96
N GLN A 30 46.29 -30.37 -2.23
CA GLN A 30 47.38 -31.09 -2.89
C GLN A 30 47.31 -30.98 -4.45
N THR A 31 46.09 -30.96 -4.98
CA THR A 31 45.88 -31.05 -6.44
C THR A 31 45.71 -29.70 -7.13
N VAL A 32 45.29 -28.67 -6.38
CA VAL A 32 45.04 -27.32 -6.92
C VAL A 32 46.09 -26.34 -6.39
N HIS A 33 46.80 -25.65 -7.30
CA HIS A 33 48.00 -24.89 -6.95
C HIS A 33 47.77 -23.37 -6.87
N SER A 34 46.56 -22.89 -7.20
CA SER A 34 46.24 -21.44 -7.11
C SER A 34 44.77 -21.20 -6.82
N VAL A 35 44.46 -20.05 -6.23
CA VAL A 35 43.06 -19.62 -5.98
C VAL A 35 42.28 -19.50 -7.29
N ALA A 36 42.90 -19.08 -8.37
CA ALA A 36 42.27 -19.01 -9.68
C ALA A 36 41.88 -20.41 -10.19
N ALA A 37 42.77 -21.39 -10.06
CA ALA A 37 42.50 -22.79 -10.45
C ALA A 37 41.41 -23.41 -9.52
N LEU A 38 41.43 -23.09 -8.25
CA LEU A 38 40.37 -23.51 -7.30
C LEU A 38 39.00 -22.97 -7.73
N ARG A 39 38.91 -21.68 -8.01
CA ARG A 39 37.67 -21.05 -8.50
C ARG A 39 37.19 -21.74 -9.81
N GLU A 40 38.07 -21.97 -10.74
CA GLU A 40 37.72 -22.57 -12.01
C GLU A 40 37.21 -24.02 -11.85
N SER A 41 37.83 -24.78 -10.95
CA SER A 41 37.37 -26.14 -10.60
C SER A 41 35.93 -26.13 -10.05
N PHE A 42 35.60 -25.20 -9.15
CA PHE A 42 34.24 -25.06 -8.61
C PHE A 42 33.25 -24.63 -9.69
N MET A 43 33.59 -23.61 -10.50
CA MET A 43 32.70 -23.12 -11.56
C MET A 43 32.39 -24.16 -12.64
N ARG A 44 33.28 -25.14 -12.84
CA ARG A 44 33.08 -26.29 -13.76
C ARG A 44 32.36 -27.47 -13.12
N SER A 45 32.18 -27.47 -11.81
CA SER A 45 31.48 -28.56 -11.11
C SER A 45 30.00 -28.65 -11.51
N ALA A 46 29.46 -29.86 -11.49
CA ALA A 46 28.03 -30.07 -11.75
C ALA A 46 27.16 -29.39 -10.70
N GLU A 47 27.59 -29.41 -9.44
CA GLU A 47 26.90 -28.80 -8.31
C GLU A 47 26.79 -27.27 -8.44
N PHE A 48 27.89 -26.61 -8.81
CA PHE A 48 27.87 -25.17 -9.05
C PHE A 48 26.93 -24.79 -10.21
N ARG A 49 27.00 -25.54 -11.32
CA ARG A 49 26.12 -25.29 -12.47
C ARG A 49 24.65 -25.51 -12.13
N GLN A 50 24.33 -26.54 -11.35
CA GLN A 50 22.96 -26.77 -10.89
C GLN A 50 22.47 -25.62 -10.00
N ARG A 51 23.27 -25.20 -9.01
CA ARG A 51 22.91 -24.05 -8.13
C ARG A 51 22.77 -22.74 -8.88
N MET A 52 23.68 -22.46 -9.78
CA MET A 52 23.56 -21.26 -10.63
C MET A 52 22.35 -21.33 -11.54
N GLY A 53 22.03 -22.52 -12.07
CA GLY A 53 20.78 -22.77 -12.79
C GLY A 53 19.56 -22.44 -11.92
N GLU A 54 19.49 -22.97 -10.71
CA GLU A 54 18.40 -22.69 -9.76
C GLU A 54 18.28 -21.19 -9.37
N ILE A 55 19.43 -20.50 -9.26
CA ILE A 55 19.44 -19.04 -8.97
C ILE A 55 19.02 -18.27 -10.23
N LEU A 56 19.51 -18.65 -11.40
CA LEU A 56 19.15 -18.00 -12.67
C LEU A 56 17.71 -18.30 -13.07
N ASP A 57 17.20 -19.51 -12.83
CA ASP A 57 15.82 -19.87 -13.05
C ASP A 57 14.88 -19.09 -12.10
N LYS A 58 15.30 -18.85 -10.85
CA LYS A 58 14.59 -17.95 -9.94
C LYS A 58 14.64 -16.48 -10.40
N GLN A 59 15.71 -16.06 -11.08
CA GLN A 59 15.82 -14.72 -11.65
C GLN A 59 15.18 -14.60 -13.04
N GLN A 60 15.14 -15.69 -13.84
CA GLN A 60 14.49 -15.72 -15.17
C GLN A 60 12.99 -16.00 -15.08
N ASN A 61 12.53 -16.61 -14.01
CA ASN A 61 11.12 -16.58 -13.61
C ASN A 61 10.80 -15.22 -12.97
N VAL A 62 10.98 -14.15 -13.73
CA VAL A 62 10.06 -13.03 -13.67
C VAL A 62 8.75 -13.58 -14.23
N GLN A 63 8.07 -14.43 -13.45
CA GLN A 63 6.65 -14.61 -13.63
C GLN A 63 6.08 -13.19 -13.55
N LEU A 64 5.58 -12.71 -14.68
CA LEU A 64 4.69 -11.56 -14.65
C LEU A 64 3.69 -11.88 -13.54
N ARG A 65 3.67 -11.09 -12.47
CA ARG A 65 2.79 -11.30 -11.31
C ARG A 65 1.35 -11.46 -11.79
N HIS A 66 1.01 -10.77 -12.88
CA HIS A 66 -0.28 -10.81 -13.54
C HIS A 66 -0.09 -11.03 -15.04
N PRO A 67 -0.23 -12.29 -15.54
CA PRO A 67 -0.20 -12.57 -16.98
C PRO A 67 -1.25 -11.77 -17.76
N PHE A 68 -0.91 -11.32 -18.95
CA PHE A 68 -1.80 -10.48 -19.79
C PHE A 68 -3.13 -11.15 -20.17
N HIS A 69 -3.22 -12.47 -20.07
CA HIS A 69 -4.42 -13.24 -20.40
C HIS A 69 -5.38 -13.47 -19.22
N LEU A 70 -5.13 -12.84 -18.07
CA LEU A 70 -6.03 -12.97 -16.94
C LEU A 70 -7.43 -12.46 -17.27
N PRO A 71 -8.49 -13.14 -16.80
CA PRO A 71 -9.85 -12.74 -17.08
C PRO A 71 -10.16 -11.38 -16.44
N HIS A 72 -11.09 -10.66 -17.10
CA HIS A 72 -11.68 -9.47 -16.50
C HIS A 72 -12.38 -9.81 -15.18
N ILE A 73 -12.26 -8.93 -14.17
CA ILE A 73 -13.02 -9.04 -12.92
C ILE A 73 -14.35 -8.28 -13.08
N PRO A 74 -15.51 -8.97 -13.01
CA PRO A 74 -16.79 -8.31 -13.10
C PRO A 74 -17.11 -7.56 -11.81
N VAL A 75 -17.43 -6.28 -11.95
CA VAL A 75 -17.73 -5.39 -10.83
C VAL A 75 -18.95 -4.56 -11.14
N GLU A 76 -19.97 -4.65 -10.30
CA GLU A 76 -21.11 -3.74 -10.35
C GLU A 76 -20.71 -2.44 -9.65
N ALA A 77 -20.40 -1.41 -10.45
CA ALA A 77 -19.88 -0.13 -9.98
C ALA A 77 -20.95 0.96 -9.84
N GLU A 78 -22.08 0.81 -10.52
CA GLU A 78 -23.20 1.76 -10.50
C GLU A 78 -24.42 1.13 -9.84
N ILE A 79 -24.95 1.78 -8.82
CA ILE A 79 -26.07 1.29 -8.01
C ILE A 79 -27.01 2.45 -7.65
N SER A 80 -28.18 2.13 -7.10
CA SER A 80 -29.09 3.15 -6.58
C SER A 80 -28.55 3.86 -5.32
N ASP A 81 -29.01 5.09 -5.10
CA ASP A 81 -28.66 5.86 -3.89
C ASP A 81 -29.04 5.13 -2.60
N GLU A 82 -30.14 4.35 -2.61
CA GLU A 82 -30.55 3.56 -1.46
C GLU A 82 -29.54 2.46 -1.13
N MET A 83 -29.08 1.74 -2.13
CA MET A 83 -28.05 0.70 -1.95
C MET A 83 -26.73 1.31 -1.51
N LEU A 84 -26.35 2.45 -2.07
CA LEU A 84 -25.13 3.17 -1.69
C LEU A 84 -25.14 3.54 -0.19
N ARG A 85 -26.29 4.06 0.30
CA ARG A 85 -26.44 4.38 1.73
C ARG A 85 -26.31 3.15 2.61
N LYS A 86 -26.99 2.04 2.25
CA LYS A 86 -26.89 0.78 3.01
C LYS A 86 -25.44 0.27 3.07
N MET A 87 -24.67 0.37 1.98
CA MET A 87 -23.26 0.01 1.98
C MET A 87 -22.44 0.93 2.86
N PHE A 88 -22.70 2.23 2.80
CA PHE A 88 -22.02 3.21 3.64
C PHE A 88 -22.30 2.98 5.14
N ASP A 89 -23.54 2.71 5.51
CA ASP A 89 -23.93 2.41 6.89
C ASP A 89 -23.22 1.15 7.40
N ARG A 90 -23.09 0.13 6.55
CA ARG A 90 -22.35 -1.10 6.85
C ARG A 90 -20.88 -0.82 7.14
N ILE A 91 -20.20 -0.07 6.26
CA ILE A 91 -18.79 0.32 6.42
C ILE A 91 -18.60 1.15 7.69
N LYS A 92 -19.47 2.11 7.92
CA LYS A 92 -19.47 2.96 9.13
C LYS A 92 -19.58 2.13 10.40
N HIS A 93 -20.48 1.14 10.43
CA HIS A 93 -20.64 0.24 11.57
C HIS A 93 -19.35 -0.53 11.86
N GLU A 94 -18.76 -1.12 10.83
CA GLU A 94 -17.53 -1.90 10.96
C GLU A 94 -16.36 -1.06 11.46
N TRP A 95 -16.10 0.08 10.82
CA TRP A 95 -14.98 0.93 11.20
C TRP A 95 -15.19 1.61 12.56
N THR A 96 -16.44 1.88 12.97
CA THR A 96 -16.73 2.33 14.33
C THR A 96 -16.38 1.25 15.34
N TYR A 97 -16.81 0.00 15.11
CA TYR A 97 -16.49 -1.13 15.98
C TYR A 97 -14.95 -1.36 16.07
N LEU A 98 -14.25 -1.35 14.95
CA LEU A 98 -12.79 -1.48 14.92
C LEU A 98 -12.09 -0.33 15.65
N GLY A 99 -12.57 0.88 15.51
CA GLY A 99 -12.04 2.04 16.23
C GLY A 99 -12.23 1.98 17.74
N GLU A 100 -13.29 1.33 18.21
CA GLU A 100 -13.55 1.11 19.63
C GLU A 100 -12.73 -0.04 20.22
N THR A 101 -12.50 -1.09 19.42
CA THR A 101 -11.87 -2.33 19.90
C THR A 101 -10.38 -2.40 19.60
N GLU A 102 -10.00 -2.17 18.34
CA GLU A 102 -8.62 -2.36 17.83
C GLU A 102 -8.16 -1.21 16.92
N PRO A 103 -8.11 0.05 17.42
CA PRO A 103 -7.86 1.22 16.56
C PRO A 103 -6.50 1.22 15.86
N TYR A 104 -5.48 0.65 16.47
CA TYR A 104 -4.13 0.64 15.89
C TYR A 104 -3.94 -0.52 14.93
N TRP A 105 -4.41 -1.71 15.33
CA TRP A 105 -4.34 -2.90 14.48
C TRP A 105 -5.17 -2.74 13.21
N SER A 106 -6.35 -2.13 13.30
CA SER A 106 -7.17 -1.85 12.10
C SER A 106 -6.52 -0.87 11.13
N THR A 107 -5.60 -0.03 11.60
CA THR A 107 -4.84 0.89 10.75
C THR A 107 -3.63 0.20 10.08
N ILE A 108 -2.94 -0.69 10.79
CA ILE A 108 -1.87 -1.55 10.27
C ILE A 108 -2.04 -2.95 10.85
N THR A 109 -2.47 -3.90 10.03
CA THR A 109 -2.83 -5.28 10.41
C THR A 109 -1.60 -6.15 10.73
N GLN A 110 -0.79 -5.72 11.71
CA GLN A 110 0.35 -6.48 12.21
C GLN A 110 0.13 -6.87 13.68
N PRO A 111 0.50 -8.08 14.11
CA PRO A 111 0.21 -8.59 15.45
C PRO A 111 0.63 -7.66 16.60
N GLN A 112 1.79 -7.01 16.47
CA GLN A 112 2.32 -6.11 17.51
C GLN A 112 1.50 -4.82 17.70
N TYR A 113 0.53 -4.54 16.82
CA TYR A 113 -0.33 -3.36 16.93
C TYR A 113 -1.70 -3.66 17.53
N HIS A 114 -1.94 -4.88 17.99
CA HIS A 114 -3.07 -5.17 18.87
C HIS A 114 -2.96 -4.36 20.16
N ARG A 115 -4.12 -3.99 20.70
CA ARG A 115 -4.25 -3.05 21.80
C ARG A 115 -3.43 -3.42 23.04
N ASP A 116 -3.29 -4.71 23.31
CA ASP A 116 -2.52 -5.26 24.45
C ASP A 116 -1.01 -5.15 24.28
N GLN A 117 -0.50 -5.04 23.06
CA GLN A 117 0.93 -4.97 22.75
C GLN A 117 1.38 -3.60 22.21
N PHE A 118 0.44 -2.72 21.89
CA PHE A 118 0.68 -1.48 21.16
C PHE A 118 1.67 -0.53 21.82
N GLU A 119 1.66 -0.40 23.16
CA GLU A 119 2.47 0.61 23.85
C GLU A 119 3.98 0.44 23.62
N GLU A 120 4.47 -0.81 23.53
CA GLU A 120 5.87 -1.11 23.26
C GLU A 120 6.28 -0.71 21.82
N HIS A 121 5.31 -0.68 20.89
CA HIS A 121 5.51 -0.41 19.47
C HIS A 121 4.97 0.95 19.00
N ARG A 122 4.41 1.75 19.93
CA ARG A 122 3.77 3.05 19.65
C ARG A 122 4.64 3.96 18.78
N LYS A 123 5.91 4.11 19.15
CA LYS A 123 6.83 4.98 18.42
C LYS A 123 7.06 4.51 16.99
N GLN A 124 7.33 3.21 16.79
CA GLN A 124 7.52 2.61 15.48
C GLN A 124 6.28 2.77 14.59
N PHE A 125 5.11 2.55 15.17
CA PHE A 125 3.83 2.70 14.48
C PHE A 125 3.64 4.12 13.93
N TYR A 126 3.74 5.13 14.78
CA TYR A 126 3.55 6.52 14.35
C TYR A 126 4.66 7.01 13.42
N ASP A 127 5.93 6.69 13.69
CA ASP A 127 7.06 7.07 12.84
C ASP A 127 6.91 6.55 11.39
N SER A 128 6.26 5.41 11.20
CA SER A 128 5.99 4.83 9.87
C SER A 128 5.13 5.71 8.97
N GLY A 129 4.36 6.66 9.55
CA GLY A 129 3.56 7.63 8.79
C GLY A 129 4.39 8.56 7.93
N LYS A 130 5.63 8.85 8.34
CA LYS A 130 6.54 9.69 7.57
C LYS A 130 6.78 9.17 6.17
N TYR A 131 6.95 7.86 6.01
CA TYR A 131 7.18 7.24 4.71
C TYR A 131 6.05 7.55 3.71
N VAL A 132 4.80 7.55 4.16
CA VAL A 132 3.64 7.84 3.29
C VAL A 132 3.70 9.29 2.77
N VAL A 133 4.06 10.24 3.61
CA VAL A 133 4.23 11.65 3.21
C VAL A 133 5.43 11.82 2.28
N ASP A 134 6.54 11.13 2.54
CA ASP A 134 7.74 11.18 1.71
C ASP A 134 7.45 10.67 0.28
N ILE A 135 6.74 9.52 0.12
CA ILE A 135 6.40 9.00 -1.21
C ILE A 135 5.39 9.90 -1.93
N PHE A 136 4.43 10.50 -1.24
CA PHE A 136 3.50 11.48 -1.78
C PHE A 136 4.23 12.70 -2.34
N MET A 137 5.11 13.32 -1.55
CA MET A 137 5.91 14.45 -1.99
C MET A 137 6.85 14.08 -3.15
N ALA A 138 7.42 12.87 -3.11
CA ALA A 138 8.28 12.38 -4.20
C ALA A 138 7.50 12.18 -5.50
N ALA A 139 6.25 11.67 -5.43
CA ALA A 139 5.38 11.54 -6.61
C ALA A 139 5.07 12.91 -7.23
N MET A 140 4.71 13.91 -6.44
CA MET A 140 4.50 15.27 -6.90
C MET A 140 5.74 15.82 -7.63
N ARG A 141 6.93 15.73 -7.01
CA ARG A 141 8.18 16.25 -7.60
C ARG A 141 8.54 15.55 -8.91
N ARG A 142 8.35 14.23 -9.02
CA ARG A 142 8.61 13.48 -10.27
C ARG A 142 7.74 13.95 -11.42
N ASN A 143 6.56 14.46 -11.11
CA ASN A 143 5.58 14.91 -12.09
C ASN A 143 5.50 16.44 -12.21
N ASN A 144 6.56 17.14 -11.82
CA ASN A 144 6.69 18.60 -11.89
C ASN A 144 5.62 19.38 -11.09
N VAL A 145 4.98 18.74 -10.12
CA VAL A 145 4.12 19.42 -9.14
C VAL A 145 4.99 19.85 -7.96
N ASN A 146 4.99 21.16 -7.67
CA ASN A 146 5.79 21.70 -6.57
C ASN A 146 5.05 21.59 -5.23
N PRO A 147 5.50 20.72 -4.29
CA PRO A 147 4.81 20.54 -3.01
C PRO A 147 4.75 21.82 -2.16
N ASN A 148 5.68 22.76 -2.35
CA ASN A 148 5.73 24.02 -1.58
C ASN A 148 4.60 25.00 -1.95
N LEU A 149 3.90 24.78 -3.05
CA LEU A 149 2.74 25.58 -3.46
C LEU A 149 1.43 25.09 -2.87
N ILE A 150 1.41 23.86 -2.33
CA ILE A 150 0.22 23.25 -1.71
C ILE A 150 -0.06 23.97 -0.38
N GLN A 151 -1.24 24.57 -0.26
CA GLN A 151 -1.68 25.25 0.95
C GLN A 151 -2.59 24.37 1.81
N THR A 152 -3.45 23.57 1.19
CA THR A 152 -4.41 22.73 1.89
C THR A 152 -4.35 21.30 1.36
N VAL A 153 -4.13 20.35 2.27
CA VAL A 153 -4.17 18.91 1.99
C VAL A 153 -5.39 18.29 2.66
N LEU A 154 -6.14 17.48 1.91
CA LEU A 154 -7.19 16.61 2.43
C LEU A 154 -6.63 15.20 2.60
N GLU A 155 -6.63 14.69 3.81
CA GLU A 155 -6.34 13.29 4.12
C GLU A 155 -7.65 12.51 4.26
N VAL A 156 -7.78 11.43 3.50
CA VAL A 156 -8.97 10.59 3.48
C VAL A 156 -8.68 9.25 4.14
N GLY A 157 -9.39 8.96 5.23
CA GLY A 157 -9.11 7.81 6.08
C GLY A 157 -7.91 8.05 6.98
N CYS A 158 -7.96 9.09 7.82
CA CYS A 158 -6.85 9.46 8.70
C CYS A 158 -6.58 8.43 9.82
N GLY A 159 -7.55 7.53 10.08
CA GLY A 159 -7.44 6.54 11.14
C GLY A 159 -7.09 7.17 12.49
N VAL A 160 -6.01 6.71 13.09
CA VAL A 160 -5.51 7.21 14.39
C VAL A 160 -4.49 8.36 14.26
N GLY A 161 -4.42 9.02 13.10
CA GLY A 161 -3.58 10.21 12.91
C GLY A 161 -2.11 9.93 12.59
N ARG A 162 -1.77 8.70 12.21
CA ARG A 162 -0.40 8.25 11.93
C ARG A 162 0.29 9.06 10.83
N VAL A 163 -0.41 9.38 9.76
CA VAL A 163 0.08 10.17 8.61
C VAL A 163 -0.22 11.65 8.82
N THR A 164 -1.35 11.96 9.45
CA THR A 164 -1.85 13.32 9.70
C THR A 164 -0.82 14.25 10.34
N ASP A 165 -0.09 13.78 11.35
CA ASP A 165 0.94 14.57 12.03
C ASP A 165 2.08 14.98 11.10
N PHE A 166 2.54 14.07 10.22
CA PHE A 166 3.58 14.38 9.24
C PHE A 166 3.07 15.28 8.10
N LEU A 167 1.81 15.16 7.71
CA LEU A 167 1.18 16.12 6.79
C LEU A 167 1.14 17.51 7.43
N ALA A 168 0.75 17.60 8.69
CA ALA A 168 0.69 18.87 9.42
C ALA A 168 2.05 19.55 9.56
N LYS A 169 3.14 18.77 9.66
CA LYS A 169 4.52 19.29 9.65
C LYS A 169 5.00 19.73 8.26
N SER A 170 4.36 19.24 7.20
CA SER A 170 4.79 19.44 5.81
C SER A 170 3.97 20.47 5.05
N PHE A 171 2.73 20.73 5.46
CA PHE A 171 1.78 21.60 4.74
C PHE A 171 1.12 22.61 5.68
N PRO A 172 0.73 23.80 5.16
CA PRO A 172 0.15 24.87 5.97
C PRO A 172 -1.19 24.52 6.63
N LYS A 173 -2.05 23.75 5.94
CA LYS A 173 -3.34 23.29 6.45
C LYS A 173 -3.60 21.83 6.07
N VAL A 174 -4.10 21.05 7.02
CA VAL A 174 -4.55 19.67 6.81
C VAL A 174 -6.01 19.55 7.22
N ILE A 175 -6.82 18.94 6.35
CA ILE A 175 -8.17 18.49 6.65
C ILE A 175 -8.10 16.97 6.72
N ALA A 176 -8.25 16.41 7.91
CA ALA A 176 -8.14 14.96 8.14
C ALA A 176 -9.54 14.37 8.33
N THR A 177 -9.89 13.40 7.50
CA THR A 177 -11.25 12.84 7.48
C THR A 177 -11.25 11.35 7.74
N ASP A 178 -12.27 10.88 8.46
CA ASP A 178 -12.52 9.45 8.66
C ASP A 178 -14.02 9.19 8.89
N ILE A 179 -14.46 7.97 8.60
CA ILE A 179 -15.82 7.49 8.84
C ILE A 179 -16.02 7.06 10.31
N SER A 180 -14.94 6.74 11.01
CA SER A 180 -14.93 6.24 12.39
C SER A 180 -14.64 7.35 13.38
N LYS A 181 -15.66 7.74 14.13
CA LYS A 181 -15.51 8.74 15.20
C LYS A 181 -14.52 8.30 16.30
N PRO A 182 -14.48 7.02 16.74
CA PRO A 182 -13.44 6.55 17.66
C PRO A 182 -12.01 6.73 17.13
N HIS A 183 -11.75 6.40 15.86
CA HIS A 183 -10.43 6.65 15.25
C HIS A 183 -10.07 8.14 15.27
N ILE A 184 -10.99 9.02 14.87
CA ILE A 184 -10.78 10.48 14.92
C ILE A 184 -10.46 10.95 16.34
N SER A 185 -11.09 10.37 17.36
CA SER A 185 -10.81 10.75 18.76
C SER A 185 -9.37 10.42 19.15
N VAL A 186 -8.86 9.25 18.74
CA VAL A 186 -7.45 8.87 18.96
C VAL A 186 -6.51 9.77 18.14
N ALA A 187 -6.85 10.05 16.87
CA ALA A 187 -6.06 10.93 16.01
C ALA A 187 -5.93 12.34 16.59
N LYS A 188 -7.01 12.92 17.08
CA LYS A 188 -7.00 14.24 17.75
C LYS A 188 -6.04 14.26 18.93
N ALA A 189 -6.16 13.29 19.83
CA ALA A 189 -5.30 13.19 21.01
C ALA A 189 -3.82 13.05 20.61
N HIS A 190 -3.52 12.27 19.57
CA HIS A 190 -2.15 12.13 19.06
C HIS A 190 -1.61 13.45 18.48
N VAL A 191 -2.36 14.10 17.61
CA VAL A 191 -1.96 15.34 16.93
C VAL A 191 -1.77 16.50 17.94
N GLU A 192 -2.61 16.55 18.99
CA GLU A 192 -2.48 17.49 20.11
C GLU A 192 -1.18 17.28 20.89
N LEU A 193 -0.82 16.03 21.18
CA LEU A 193 0.46 15.69 21.82
C LEU A 193 1.69 16.10 20.99
N GLN A 194 1.55 16.12 19.66
CA GLN A 194 2.60 16.57 18.75
C GLN A 194 2.62 18.11 18.56
N ASN A 195 1.72 18.86 19.18
CA ASN A 195 1.55 20.30 19.05
C ASN A 195 1.21 20.78 17.61
N SER A 196 0.67 19.94 16.76
CA SER A 196 0.23 20.29 15.42
C SER A 196 -1.11 21.04 15.49
N LYS A 197 -1.14 22.34 15.17
CA LYS A 197 -2.31 23.23 15.35
C LYS A 197 -3.07 23.51 14.04
N ASN A 198 -2.56 23.03 12.92
CA ASN A 198 -3.07 23.29 11.57
C ASN A 198 -3.88 22.13 11.00
N VAL A 199 -4.44 21.28 11.86
CA VAL A 199 -5.27 20.12 11.48
C VAL A 199 -6.72 20.37 11.85
N GLU A 200 -7.60 20.23 10.86
CA GLU A 200 -9.06 20.23 11.01
C GLU A 200 -9.56 18.80 10.82
N PHE A 201 -10.29 18.25 11.80
CA PHE A 201 -10.84 16.90 11.70
C PHE A 201 -12.31 16.93 11.30
N VAL A 202 -12.66 16.18 10.26
CA VAL A 202 -14.02 16.05 9.74
C VAL A 202 -14.47 14.58 9.82
N HIS A 203 -15.58 14.36 10.47
CA HIS A 203 -16.21 13.04 10.57
C HIS A 203 -17.19 12.82 9.43
N TRP A 204 -17.03 11.74 8.68
CA TRP A 204 -17.92 11.34 7.60
C TRP A 204 -19.00 10.41 8.12
N ASP A 205 -20.06 10.90 8.66
CA ASP A 205 -21.16 10.09 9.15
C ASP A 205 -22.30 9.89 8.15
N ASP A 206 -22.27 10.60 7.04
CA ASP A 206 -23.23 10.52 5.93
C ASP A 206 -22.48 10.71 4.60
N PRO A 207 -22.81 9.97 3.52
CA PRO A 207 -22.20 10.18 2.20
C PRO A 207 -22.26 11.65 1.76
N ARG A 208 -23.30 12.38 2.07
CA ARG A 208 -23.45 13.80 1.71
C ARG A 208 -22.42 14.73 2.33
N ALA A 209 -21.73 14.31 3.38
CA ALA A 209 -20.67 15.12 3.99
C ALA A 209 -19.52 15.39 3.02
N LEU A 210 -19.29 14.53 2.01
CA LEU A 210 -18.28 14.75 0.96
C LEU A 210 -18.60 15.94 0.06
N TYR A 211 -19.88 16.24 -0.18
CA TYR A 211 -20.29 17.42 -0.96
C TYR A 211 -20.01 18.75 -0.23
N GLN A 212 -19.74 18.70 1.07
CA GLN A 212 -19.51 19.89 1.90
C GLN A 212 -18.03 20.16 2.14
N LEU A 213 -17.14 19.30 1.62
CA LEU A 213 -15.70 19.52 1.72
C LEU A 213 -15.31 20.78 0.93
N PRO A 214 -14.42 21.62 1.48
CA PRO A 214 -13.89 22.75 0.73
C PRO A 214 -13.00 22.29 -0.40
N SER A 215 -12.77 23.15 -1.38
CA SER A 215 -11.76 22.90 -2.39
C SER A 215 -10.36 22.88 -1.77
N VAL A 216 -9.51 21.94 -2.24
CA VAL A 216 -8.17 21.70 -1.72
C VAL A 216 -7.14 21.59 -2.84
N ASP A 217 -5.88 21.81 -2.51
CA ASP A 217 -4.78 21.75 -3.49
C ASP A 217 -4.24 20.35 -3.65
N ALA A 218 -4.36 19.52 -2.61
CA ALA A 218 -3.91 18.15 -2.69
C ALA A 218 -4.78 17.20 -1.85
N ILE A 219 -4.88 15.95 -2.30
CA ILE A 219 -5.60 14.86 -1.63
C ILE A 219 -4.64 13.70 -1.44
N LEU A 220 -4.66 13.10 -0.26
CA LEU A 220 -3.96 11.86 0.07
C LEU A 220 -4.95 10.81 0.58
N SER A 221 -4.97 9.64 -0.06
CA SER A 221 -5.75 8.48 0.40
C SER A 221 -4.97 7.19 0.14
N VAL A 222 -4.48 6.56 1.20
CA VAL A 222 -3.67 5.33 1.13
C VAL A 222 -4.22 4.30 2.11
N ILE A 223 -4.44 3.07 1.62
CA ILE A 223 -5.01 1.94 2.40
C ILE A 223 -6.39 2.30 3.01
N THR A 224 -7.18 3.09 2.28
CA THR A 224 -8.52 3.52 2.72
C THR A 224 -9.59 3.03 1.74
N LEU A 225 -9.45 3.34 0.45
CA LEU A 225 -10.47 2.98 -0.54
C LEU A 225 -10.64 1.48 -0.66
N GLN A 226 -9.58 0.70 -0.48
CA GLN A 226 -9.63 -0.77 -0.54
C GLN A 226 -10.62 -1.43 0.43
N HIS A 227 -11.03 -0.74 1.48
CA HIS A 227 -11.98 -1.24 2.47
C HIS A 227 -13.43 -0.84 2.16
N ASN A 228 -13.66 -0.30 0.98
CA ASN A 228 -14.98 0.10 0.52
C ASN A 228 -15.39 -0.74 -0.70
N PRO A 229 -16.64 -1.20 -0.80
CA PRO A 229 -17.10 -1.89 -2.00
C PRO A 229 -17.04 -0.99 -3.23
N PRO A 230 -16.89 -1.54 -4.45
CA PRO A 230 -16.64 -0.79 -5.67
C PRO A 230 -17.56 0.39 -5.91
N PRO A 231 -18.91 0.32 -5.72
CA PRO A 231 -19.77 1.49 -5.92
C PRO A 231 -19.44 2.65 -4.95
N VAL A 232 -19.04 2.32 -3.71
CA VAL A 232 -18.63 3.33 -2.72
C VAL A 232 -17.27 3.92 -3.10
N MET A 233 -16.30 3.09 -3.57
CA MET A 233 -15.03 3.62 -4.12
C MET A 233 -15.27 4.61 -5.26
N VAL A 234 -16.13 4.26 -6.22
CA VAL A 234 -16.48 5.12 -7.36
C VAL A 234 -17.06 6.43 -6.88
N TRP A 235 -18.02 6.35 -5.95
CA TRP A 235 -18.67 7.52 -5.39
C TRP A 235 -17.68 8.41 -4.62
N ILE A 236 -16.83 7.85 -3.76
CA ILE A 236 -15.80 8.59 -3.02
C ILE A 236 -14.84 9.25 -4.02
N LEU A 237 -14.28 8.51 -4.97
CA LEU A 237 -13.28 9.03 -5.90
C LEU A 237 -13.82 10.18 -6.75
N LYS A 238 -15.05 10.08 -7.29
CA LYS A 238 -15.71 11.17 -8.03
C LYS A 238 -15.81 12.44 -7.19
N ASN A 239 -16.24 12.32 -5.94
CA ASN A 239 -16.39 13.47 -5.05
C ASN A 239 -15.05 14.08 -4.63
N LEU A 240 -14.04 13.26 -4.38
CA LEU A 240 -12.69 13.73 -4.06
C LEU A 240 -12.09 14.52 -5.23
N LEU A 241 -12.18 14.01 -6.46
CA LEU A 241 -11.66 14.73 -7.62
C LEU A 241 -12.40 16.05 -7.85
N ALA A 242 -13.70 16.11 -7.56
CA ALA A 242 -14.48 17.34 -7.63
C ALA A 242 -14.05 18.41 -6.59
N CYS A 243 -13.46 18.00 -5.46
CA CYS A 243 -12.94 18.91 -4.44
C CYS A 243 -11.58 19.54 -4.79
N LEU A 244 -10.87 19.05 -5.81
CA LEU A 244 -9.57 19.61 -6.17
C LEU A 244 -9.72 21.02 -6.75
N ASN A 245 -8.84 21.92 -6.37
CA ASN A 245 -8.61 23.16 -7.09
C ASN A 245 -8.06 22.90 -8.49
N PRO A 246 -8.28 23.75 -9.51
CA PRO A 246 -7.60 23.66 -10.80
C PRO A 246 -6.07 23.53 -10.61
N GLY A 247 -5.45 22.55 -11.25
CA GLY A 247 -4.04 22.19 -11.06
C GLY A 247 -3.71 21.41 -9.78
N GLY A 248 -4.67 21.23 -8.88
CA GLY A 248 -4.52 20.42 -7.67
C GLY A 248 -4.37 18.93 -7.97
N VAL A 249 -3.83 18.15 -7.02
CA VAL A 249 -3.47 16.74 -7.23
C VAL A 249 -4.07 15.80 -6.18
N ALA A 250 -4.44 14.60 -6.60
CA ALA A 250 -4.83 13.50 -5.72
C ALA A 250 -3.83 12.35 -5.83
N TYR A 251 -3.31 11.88 -4.69
CA TYR A 251 -2.50 10.67 -4.57
C TYR A 251 -3.34 9.60 -3.90
N VAL A 252 -3.79 8.63 -4.70
CA VAL A 252 -4.82 7.66 -4.27
C VAL A 252 -4.37 6.25 -4.54
N GLN A 253 -4.37 5.40 -3.51
CA GLN A 253 -4.11 3.97 -3.65
C GLN A 253 -5.42 3.22 -3.83
N ILE A 254 -5.49 2.34 -4.84
CA ILE A 254 -6.66 1.53 -5.19
C ILE A 254 -6.20 0.13 -5.59
N PRO A 255 -6.70 -0.95 -4.95
CA PRO A 255 -6.55 -2.29 -5.49
C PRO A 255 -7.35 -2.43 -6.78
N THR A 256 -6.67 -2.86 -7.85
CA THR A 256 -7.26 -2.83 -9.19
C THR A 256 -7.54 -4.21 -9.77
N TYR A 257 -7.02 -5.26 -9.15
CA TYR A 257 -7.23 -6.62 -9.61
C TYR A 257 -7.09 -7.65 -8.48
N ARG A 258 -7.94 -8.66 -8.53
CA ARG A 258 -7.78 -9.92 -7.80
C ARG A 258 -8.31 -11.06 -8.64
N ASN A 259 -7.53 -12.12 -8.75
CA ASN A 259 -7.95 -13.30 -9.50
C ASN A 259 -9.23 -13.91 -8.90
N GLY A 260 -10.25 -14.12 -9.75
CA GLY A 260 -11.54 -14.65 -9.33
C GLY A 260 -12.44 -13.70 -8.54
N TYR A 261 -12.10 -12.41 -8.46
CA TYR A 261 -12.96 -11.41 -7.81
C TYR A 261 -14.22 -11.14 -8.63
N LEU A 262 -15.35 -11.12 -7.92
CA LEU A 262 -16.66 -10.77 -8.44
C LEU A 262 -17.35 -9.88 -7.39
N PHE A 263 -17.95 -8.77 -7.81
CA PHE A 263 -18.75 -7.93 -6.93
C PHE A 263 -20.16 -7.72 -7.47
N GLU A 264 -21.14 -8.14 -6.68
CA GLU A 264 -22.58 -7.98 -6.91
C GLU A 264 -23.19 -7.28 -5.69
N ALA A 265 -23.84 -6.14 -5.90
CA ALA A 265 -24.29 -5.25 -4.83
C ALA A 265 -25.37 -5.88 -3.94
N GLU A 266 -26.36 -6.56 -4.52
CA GLU A 266 -27.41 -7.23 -3.74
C GLU A 266 -26.84 -8.35 -2.88
N ARG A 267 -25.96 -9.19 -3.44
CA ARG A 267 -25.30 -10.28 -2.72
C ARG A 267 -24.46 -9.75 -1.56
N TYR A 268 -23.73 -8.66 -1.78
CA TYR A 268 -22.95 -8.00 -0.74
C TYR A 268 -23.81 -7.55 0.44
N LEU A 269 -24.95 -6.90 0.17
CA LEU A 269 -25.86 -6.42 1.19
C LEU A 269 -26.60 -7.54 1.93
N GLN A 270 -26.80 -8.71 1.30
CA GLN A 270 -27.45 -9.88 1.92
C GLN A 270 -26.48 -10.73 2.74
N THR A 271 -25.19 -10.64 2.50
CA THR A 271 -24.19 -11.46 3.20
C THR A 271 -23.99 -10.90 4.61
N ALA A 272 -24.14 -11.76 5.62
CA ALA A 272 -23.79 -11.41 7.00
C ALA A 272 -22.31 -11.01 7.06
N GLN A 273 -22.04 -9.89 7.73
CA GLN A 273 -20.68 -9.38 7.83
C GLN A 273 -19.99 -10.02 9.03
N PRO A 274 -18.91 -10.79 8.84
CA PRO A 274 -17.99 -11.01 9.93
C PRO A 274 -17.31 -9.68 10.26
N ASN A 275 -17.01 -9.42 11.54
CA ASN A 275 -16.22 -8.26 11.98
C ASN A 275 -14.75 -8.40 11.51
N THR A 276 -14.53 -8.39 10.21
CA THR A 276 -13.24 -8.57 9.56
C THR A 276 -13.04 -7.48 8.52
N LEU A 277 -11.79 -7.04 8.38
CA LEU A 277 -11.41 -6.08 7.36
C LEU A 277 -11.69 -6.66 5.96
N GLU A 278 -12.70 -6.15 5.29
CA GLU A 278 -12.98 -6.48 3.89
C GLU A 278 -11.97 -5.77 2.97
N MET A 279 -11.63 -6.42 1.86
CA MET A 279 -10.80 -5.82 0.81
C MET A 279 -11.51 -5.97 -0.53
N HIS A 280 -11.67 -4.85 -1.22
CA HIS A 280 -12.36 -4.74 -2.49
C HIS A 280 -11.45 -4.21 -3.59
N PHE A 281 -11.86 -4.40 -4.85
CA PHE A 281 -11.06 -4.11 -6.02
C PHE A 281 -11.88 -3.33 -7.04
N LEU A 282 -11.32 -2.24 -7.56
CA LEU A 282 -11.92 -1.45 -8.62
C LEU A 282 -11.04 -1.53 -9.87
N PRO A 283 -11.49 -2.16 -10.98
CA PRO A 283 -10.69 -2.31 -12.19
C PRO A 283 -10.12 -1.00 -12.70
N GLN A 284 -8.89 -1.03 -13.24
CA GLN A 284 -8.22 0.18 -13.75
C GLN A 284 -9.06 0.96 -14.74
N HIS A 285 -9.81 0.29 -15.64
CA HIS A 285 -10.65 0.99 -16.63
C HIS A 285 -11.75 1.83 -15.98
N GLU A 286 -12.31 1.38 -14.84
CA GLU A 286 -13.26 2.18 -14.05
C GLU A 286 -12.59 3.41 -13.45
N VAL A 287 -11.37 3.24 -12.91
CA VAL A 287 -10.59 4.37 -12.37
C VAL A 287 -10.31 5.40 -13.46
N PHE A 288 -9.86 4.95 -14.64
CA PHE A 288 -9.61 5.84 -15.78
C PHE A 288 -10.89 6.53 -16.30
N ARG A 289 -12.03 5.83 -16.30
CA ARG A 289 -13.33 6.42 -16.63
C ARG A 289 -13.67 7.56 -15.68
N ILE A 290 -13.52 7.35 -14.37
CA ILE A 290 -13.79 8.38 -13.37
C ILE A 290 -12.87 9.59 -13.55
N ILE A 291 -11.57 9.36 -13.79
CA ILE A 291 -10.60 10.44 -14.03
C ILE A 291 -11.01 11.29 -15.24
N ALA A 292 -11.37 10.65 -16.34
CA ALA A 292 -11.80 11.34 -17.57
C ALA A 292 -13.09 12.13 -17.37
N ASP A 293 -14.08 11.54 -16.66
CA ASP A 293 -15.37 12.18 -16.37
C ASP A 293 -15.25 13.36 -15.36
N SER A 294 -14.12 13.44 -14.63
CA SER A 294 -13.89 14.45 -13.57
C SER A 294 -13.03 15.63 -14.03
N ASP A 295 -12.80 15.82 -15.31
CA ASP A 295 -11.89 16.85 -15.84
C ASP A 295 -10.50 16.78 -15.22
N CYS A 296 -9.96 15.57 -15.14
CA CYS A 296 -8.67 15.26 -14.54
C CYS A 296 -7.79 14.48 -15.51
N THR A 297 -6.49 14.50 -15.25
CA THR A 297 -5.46 13.74 -15.97
C THR A 297 -4.67 12.86 -14.99
N CYS A 298 -4.45 11.59 -15.34
CA CYS A 298 -3.54 10.73 -14.59
C CYS A 298 -2.10 11.06 -14.98
N LEU A 299 -1.31 11.56 -14.03
CA LEU A 299 0.11 11.91 -14.23
C LEU A 299 1.03 10.71 -14.02
N GLU A 300 0.73 9.87 -13.06
CA GLU A 300 1.54 8.69 -12.72
C GLU A 300 0.64 7.58 -12.20
N ILE A 301 0.96 6.34 -12.57
CA ILE A 301 0.43 5.14 -11.97
C ILE A 301 1.59 4.22 -11.59
N ARG A 302 1.57 3.67 -10.38
CA ARG A 302 2.57 2.71 -9.91
C ARG A 302 1.91 1.55 -9.21
N GLU A 303 2.44 0.36 -9.42
CA GLU A 303 2.17 -0.79 -8.57
C GLU A 303 2.80 -0.55 -7.20
N ASP A 304 2.07 -0.79 -6.12
CA ASP A 304 2.46 -0.39 -4.75
C ASP A 304 2.58 -1.56 -3.75
N GLY A 305 2.10 -2.73 -4.08
CA GLY A 305 2.16 -3.91 -3.21
C GLY A 305 1.34 -3.81 -1.91
N MET A 306 0.45 -2.84 -1.75
CA MET A 306 -0.29 -2.57 -0.51
C MET A 306 -1.53 -3.45 -0.31
N VAL A 307 -1.54 -4.67 -0.82
CA VAL A 307 -2.70 -5.59 -0.80
C VAL A 307 -2.43 -6.94 -0.14
N GLY A 308 -1.26 -7.16 0.42
CA GLY A 308 -0.90 -8.40 1.11
C GLY A 308 -0.42 -9.49 0.14
N ASP A 309 -1.30 -10.33 -0.43
CA ASP A 309 -0.90 -11.39 -1.37
C ASP A 309 -0.73 -10.86 -2.81
N GLU A 310 0.46 -10.39 -3.10
CA GLU A 310 0.81 -9.85 -4.42
C GLU A 310 0.81 -10.90 -5.55
N SER A 311 0.75 -12.20 -5.23
CA SER A 311 0.67 -13.25 -6.25
C SER A 311 -0.71 -13.36 -6.90
N GLN A 312 -1.76 -12.89 -6.20
CA GLN A 312 -3.15 -12.97 -6.63
C GLN A 312 -3.82 -11.61 -6.79
N MET A 313 -3.18 -10.55 -6.31
CA MET A 313 -3.77 -9.21 -6.22
C MET A 313 -2.83 -8.17 -6.81
N LEU A 314 -3.41 -7.13 -7.42
CA LEU A 314 -2.69 -5.95 -7.90
C LEU A 314 -3.28 -4.71 -7.25
N SER A 315 -2.42 -3.89 -6.67
CA SER A 315 -2.76 -2.56 -6.21
C SER A 315 -1.96 -1.51 -6.97
N ASN A 316 -2.59 -0.39 -7.22
CA ASN A 316 -1.96 0.73 -7.89
C ASN A 316 -2.18 2.02 -7.09
N THR A 317 -1.14 2.83 -7.03
CA THR A 317 -1.21 4.21 -6.59
C THR A 317 -1.24 5.12 -7.80
N PHE A 318 -2.22 6.00 -7.84
CA PHE A 318 -2.45 6.98 -8.91
C PHE A 318 -2.09 8.38 -8.42
N LEU A 319 -1.32 9.14 -9.19
CA LEU A 319 -1.24 10.59 -9.06
C LEU A 319 -2.12 11.21 -10.16
N ILE A 320 -3.19 11.86 -9.73
CA ILE A 320 -4.22 12.43 -10.61
C ILE A 320 -4.17 13.95 -10.44
N GLN A 321 -4.22 14.71 -11.52
CA GLN A 321 -4.25 16.16 -11.48
C GLN A 321 -5.55 16.67 -12.08
N ARG A 322 -6.22 17.62 -11.42
CA ARG A 322 -7.30 18.38 -12.01
C ARG A 322 -6.72 19.32 -13.07
N ASN A 323 -7.35 19.36 -14.24
CA ASN A 323 -6.92 20.25 -15.31
C ASN A 323 -7.00 21.73 -14.86
N PRO A 324 -6.06 22.57 -15.32
CA PRO A 324 -5.98 24.00 -14.97
C PRO A 324 -7.23 24.80 -15.36
#